data_c51799b1242ba099ef426551564a860f
#
_entry.id   c51799b1242ba099ef426551564a860f
#
_cell.length_a   1.000
_cell.length_b   1.000
_cell.length_c   1.000
_cell.angle_alpha   90.00
_cell.angle_beta   90.00
_cell.angle_gamma   90.00
#
_symmetry.space_group_name_H-M   'P 1'
#
loop_
_entity.id
_entity.type
_entity.pdbx_description
1 polymer ?
#
loop_
_entity_poly.entity_id
_entity_poly.type
_entity_poly.pdbx_seq_one_letter_code
_entity_poly.pdbx_strand_id
1 'polypeptide(L)'
;VENGKDVILGSIVMGADAVMLKGTTITGQATKVSLKEDTFVYNASAFRTPEGSTIEELVKRLPGAQVSSDGKITVNGKEVKKILIDGKEFMTGDTKTALKNIPSSVINKIKAYDQKSDMAKVTGIDDGEEQTVLDFGMKAGMNKGSFGNIDLAIGSLRRYAEKAMGGWFNG
;
A
#
# COMPACT_ATOMS: atom_id res chain seq x y z
N VAL A 1 -1.54 -81.20 -26.14
CA VAL A 1 -1.82 -79.81 -26.56
C VAL A 1 -3.29 -79.76 -26.93
N GLU A 2 -4.16 -79.33 -26.00
CA GLU A 2 -5.59 -79.21 -26.25
C GLU A 2 -5.85 -77.84 -26.88
N ASN A 3 -6.59 -77.86 -27.93
CA ASN A 3 -7.01 -76.75 -28.74
C ASN A 3 -7.73 -75.69 -27.88
N GLY A 4 -7.23 -74.47 -27.96
CA GLY A 4 -7.84 -73.32 -27.33
C GLY A 4 -9.27 -73.12 -27.80
N LYS A 5 -10.18 -73.07 -26.84
CA LYS A 5 -11.49 -72.52 -27.04
C LYS A 5 -11.34 -70.99 -27.16
N ASP A 6 -11.76 -70.44 -28.25
CA ASP A 6 -11.91 -68.99 -28.36
C ASP A 6 -12.91 -68.54 -27.31
N VAL A 7 -12.41 -67.81 -26.32
CA VAL A 7 -13.24 -67.14 -25.33
C VAL A 7 -13.56 -65.74 -25.87
N ILE A 8 -14.80 -65.56 -26.27
CA ILE A 8 -15.29 -64.23 -26.67
C ILE A 8 -15.45 -63.45 -25.35
N LEU A 9 -14.50 -62.60 -25.08
CA LEU A 9 -14.60 -61.61 -24.00
C LEU A 9 -15.64 -60.56 -24.43
N GLY A 10 -16.73 -60.47 -23.71
CA GLY A 10 -17.72 -59.37 -23.89
C GLY A 10 -17.06 -58.02 -23.75
N SER A 11 -17.75 -56.98 -24.23
CA SER A 11 -17.27 -55.60 -24.16
C SER A 11 -16.93 -55.20 -22.74
N ILE A 12 -15.65 -54.93 -22.49
CA ILE A 12 -15.17 -54.38 -21.22
C ILE A 12 -15.43 -52.84 -21.26
N VAL A 13 -16.43 -52.41 -20.52
CA VAL A 13 -16.69 -50.96 -20.35
C VAL A 13 -15.71 -50.45 -19.30
N MET A 14 -14.70 -49.72 -19.75
CA MET A 14 -13.85 -48.99 -18.81
C MET A 14 -14.55 -47.68 -18.43
N GLY A 15 -14.91 -47.55 -17.14
CA GLY A 15 -15.33 -46.27 -16.59
C GLY A 15 -14.14 -45.32 -16.60
N ALA A 16 -14.30 -44.16 -17.25
CA ALA A 16 -13.35 -43.07 -17.11
C ALA A 16 -13.44 -42.50 -15.70
N ASP A 17 -12.56 -42.93 -14.80
CA ASP A 17 -12.43 -42.36 -13.49
C ASP A 17 -11.62 -41.05 -13.65
N ALA A 18 -12.34 -39.94 -13.89
CA ALA A 18 -11.72 -38.64 -13.99
C ALA A 18 -11.36 -38.17 -12.59
N VAL A 19 -10.11 -38.36 -12.18
CA VAL A 19 -9.57 -37.74 -10.99
C VAL A 19 -9.52 -36.23 -11.27
N MET A 20 -10.51 -35.50 -10.76
CA MET A 20 -10.48 -34.04 -10.73
C MET A 20 -9.32 -33.63 -9.82
N LEU A 21 -8.22 -33.22 -10.41
CA LEU A 21 -7.15 -32.55 -9.69
C LEU A 21 -7.73 -31.25 -9.12
N LYS A 22 -7.82 -31.15 -7.80
CA LYS A 22 -8.08 -29.87 -7.16
C LYS A 22 -7.04 -28.88 -7.65
N GLY A 23 -7.49 -27.86 -8.35
CA GLY A 23 -6.59 -26.82 -8.85
C GLY A 23 -5.77 -26.26 -7.70
N THR A 24 -4.47 -26.42 -7.78
CA THR A 24 -3.55 -25.77 -6.85
C THR A 24 -3.61 -24.27 -7.13
N THR A 25 -4.29 -23.52 -6.27
CA THR A 25 -4.25 -22.07 -6.32
C THR A 25 -2.84 -21.65 -5.92
N ILE A 26 -2.01 -21.30 -6.88
CA ILE A 26 -0.71 -20.69 -6.63
C ILE A 26 -1.00 -19.26 -6.18
N THR A 27 -1.02 -19.04 -4.89
CA THR A 27 -1.03 -17.68 -4.31
C THR A 27 0.38 -17.12 -4.50
N GLY A 28 0.60 -16.43 -5.61
CA GLY A 28 1.82 -15.67 -5.81
C GLY A 28 1.89 -14.61 -4.71
N GLN A 29 2.87 -14.70 -3.81
CA GLN A 29 3.16 -13.59 -2.90
C GLN A 29 3.70 -12.45 -3.76
N ALA A 30 2.94 -11.36 -3.84
CA ALA A 30 3.42 -10.15 -4.48
C ALA A 30 4.71 -9.70 -3.80
N THR A 31 5.72 -9.36 -4.58
CA THR A 31 7.00 -8.85 -4.09
C THR A 31 6.72 -7.67 -3.16
N LYS A 32 7.27 -7.73 -1.93
CA LYS A 32 7.04 -6.70 -0.93
C LYS A 32 7.58 -5.34 -1.37
N VAL A 33 8.76 -5.36 -1.98
CA VAL A 33 9.47 -4.17 -2.46
C VAL A 33 10.05 -4.48 -3.83
N SER A 34 9.90 -3.60 -4.76
CA SER A 34 10.56 -3.64 -6.07
C SER A 34 11.22 -2.29 -6.34
N LEU A 35 12.41 -2.34 -6.94
CA LEU A 35 13.08 -1.16 -7.45
C LEU A 35 12.77 -1.08 -8.96
N LYS A 36 12.23 0.04 -9.39
CA LYS A 36 12.00 0.35 -10.80
C LYS A 36 12.70 1.65 -11.12
N GLU A 37 13.75 1.56 -11.95
CA GLU A 37 14.64 2.69 -12.17
C GLU A 37 15.13 3.22 -10.80
N ASP A 38 14.88 4.46 -10.46
CA ASP A 38 15.25 5.07 -9.18
C ASP A 38 14.08 5.15 -8.18
N THR A 39 12.98 4.42 -8.44
CA THR A 39 11.78 4.41 -7.61
C THR A 39 11.65 3.12 -6.81
N PHE A 40 11.64 3.23 -5.49
CA PHE A 40 11.26 2.12 -4.62
C PHE A 40 9.74 1.99 -4.59
N VAL A 41 9.23 0.85 -5.00
CA VAL A 41 7.80 0.55 -4.99
C VAL A 41 7.51 -0.50 -3.93
N TYR A 42 6.77 -0.12 -2.90
CA TYR A 42 6.32 -0.98 -1.83
C TYR A 42 4.87 -1.39 -2.08
N ASN A 43 4.58 -2.68 -1.97
CA ASN A 43 3.22 -3.18 -2.03
C ASN A 43 2.58 -3.09 -0.64
N ALA A 44 1.63 -2.19 -0.45
CA ALA A 44 1.01 -1.96 0.85
C ALA A 44 0.35 -3.21 1.43
N SER A 45 -0.25 -4.07 0.59
CA SER A 45 -0.91 -5.30 1.02
C SER A 45 0.05 -6.36 1.58
N ALA A 46 1.35 -6.25 1.29
CA ALA A 46 2.38 -7.15 1.81
C ALA A 46 2.79 -6.81 3.26
N PHE A 47 2.39 -5.65 3.75
CA PHE A 47 2.67 -5.18 5.10
C PHE A 47 1.38 -5.20 5.91
N ARG A 48 1.25 -6.15 6.83
CA ARG A 48 0.05 -6.28 7.67
C ARG A 48 0.00 -5.14 8.67
N THR A 49 -1.05 -4.35 8.62
CA THR A 49 -1.40 -3.34 9.61
C THR A 49 -2.70 -3.76 10.32
N PRO A 50 -2.88 -3.45 11.61
CA PRO A 50 -4.17 -3.63 12.28
C PRO A 50 -5.29 -2.89 11.56
N GLU A 51 -6.52 -3.32 11.73
CA GLU A 51 -7.67 -2.59 11.22
C GLU A 51 -7.76 -1.20 11.84
N GLY A 52 -8.11 -0.21 11.06
CA GLY A 52 -8.15 1.19 11.51
C GLY A 52 -6.80 1.89 11.60
N SER A 53 -5.69 1.20 11.27
CA SER A 53 -4.36 1.84 11.25
C SER A 53 -4.29 2.94 10.21
N THR A 54 -3.49 3.94 10.51
CA THR A 54 -3.18 5.05 9.61
C THR A 54 -1.98 4.73 8.71
N ILE A 55 -1.72 5.57 7.73
CA ILE A 55 -0.54 5.42 6.88
C ILE A 55 0.77 5.59 7.66
N GLU A 56 0.76 6.28 8.81
CA GLU A 56 1.92 6.37 9.71
C GLU A 56 2.38 4.96 10.15
N GLU A 57 1.42 4.13 10.60
CA GLU A 57 1.70 2.75 11.00
C GLU A 57 2.19 1.89 9.85
N LEU A 58 1.68 2.14 8.65
CA LEU A 58 2.12 1.44 7.45
C LEU A 58 3.55 1.83 7.08
N VAL A 59 3.87 3.13 7.11
CA VAL A 59 5.23 3.64 6.81
C VAL A 59 6.25 3.10 7.79
N LYS A 60 5.95 3.04 9.10
CA LYS A 60 6.83 2.46 10.12
C LYS A 60 7.21 0.98 9.84
N ARG A 61 6.41 0.28 9.04
CA ARG A 61 6.65 -1.13 8.66
C ARG A 61 7.41 -1.30 7.35
N LEU A 62 7.63 -0.23 6.62
CA LEU A 62 8.37 -0.28 5.36
C LEU A 62 9.87 -0.46 5.66
N PRO A 63 10.55 -1.39 4.98
CA PRO A 63 12.00 -1.52 5.13
C PRO A 63 12.69 -0.24 4.67
N GLY A 64 13.62 0.24 5.49
CA GLY A 64 14.37 1.47 5.23
C GLY A 64 13.63 2.76 5.59
N ALA A 65 12.38 2.70 6.05
CA ALA A 65 11.63 3.86 6.48
C ALA A 65 11.67 4.03 8.01
N GLN A 66 11.74 5.27 8.44
CA GLN A 66 11.68 5.66 9.85
C GLN A 66 10.74 6.86 9.98
N VAL A 67 9.95 6.88 11.03
CA VAL A 67 9.07 7.99 11.37
C VAL A 67 9.45 8.51 12.74
N SER A 68 9.86 9.77 12.80
CA SER A 68 10.25 10.43 14.04
C SER A 68 9.00 10.87 14.83
N SER A 69 9.17 11.17 16.12
CA SER A 69 8.09 11.62 17.01
C SER A 69 7.48 12.96 16.61
N ASP A 70 8.25 13.79 15.91
CA ASP A 70 7.81 15.06 15.34
C ASP A 70 7.08 14.93 14.00
N GLY A 71 6.96 13.68 13.47
CA GLY A 71 6.24 13.38 12.23
C GLY A 71 7.10 13.45 10.97
N LYS A 72 8.42 13.61 11.10
CA LYS A 72 9.34 13.54 9.98
C LYS A 72 9.53 12.09 9.53
N ILE A 73 9.55 11.89 8.24
CA ILE A 73 9.80 10.58 7.62
C ILE A 73 11.18 10.60 6.99
N THR A 74 11.91 9.51 7.20
CA THR A 74 13.15 9.24 6.50
C THR A 74 13.03 7.92 5.76
N VAL A 75 13.39 7.87 4.51
CA VAL A 75 13.40 6.64 3.70
C VAL A 75 14.79 6.46 3.11
N ASN A 76 15.39 5.30 3.38
CA ASN A 76 16.77 4.99 2.94
C ASN A 76 17.81 6.07 3.29
N GLY A 77 17.66 6.70 4.47
CA GLY A 77 18.54 7.76 4.95
C GLY A 77 18.23 9.16 4.42
N LYS A 78 17.28 9.32 3.49
CA LYS A 78 16.88 10.61 2.96
C LYS A 78 15.58 11.09 3.61
N GLU A 79 15.52 12.37 4.01
CA GLU A 79 14.31 12.96 4.59
C GLU A 79 13.25 13.21 3.51
N VAL A 80 12.04 12.72 3.75
CA VAL A 80 10.90 12.95 2.86
C VAL A 80 10.41 14.37 3.02
N LYS A 81 10.48 15.13 1.94
CA LYS A 81 10.06 16.54 1.89
C LYS A 81 8.60 16.71 1.49
N LYS A 82 8.06 15.74 0.74
CA LYS A 82 6.74 15.87 0.14
C LYS A 82 5.97 14.56 0.18
N ILE A 83 4.68 14.65 0.49
CA ILE A 83 3.74 13.53 0.42
C ILE A 83 2.76 13.78 -0.71
N LEU A 84 2.62 12.78 -1.58
CA LEU A 84 1.64 12.76 -2.66
C LEU A 84 0.62 11.66 -2.42
N ILE A 85 -0.58 11.86 -2.93
CA ILE A 85 -1.62 10.84 -3.04
C ILE A 85 -2.05 10.79 -4.51
N ASP A 86 -1.84 9.63 -5.13
CA ASP A 86 -2.03 9.43 -6.57
C ASP A 86 -1.37 10.55 -7.43
N GLY A 87 -0.15 10.96 -7.04
CA GLY A 87 0.62 11.98 -7.73
C GLY A 87 0.22 13.43 -7.42
N LYS A 88 -0.81 13.65 -6.59
CA LYS A 88 -1.25 14.99 -6.17
C LYS A 88 -0.73 15.30 -4.77
N GLU A 89 -0.24 16.50 -4.56
CA GLU A 89 0.23 16.94 -3.25
C GLU A 89 -0.90 16.99 -2.24
N PHE A 90 -0.71 16.30 -1.12
CA PHE A 90 -1.68 16.27 -0.04
C PHE A 90 -1.20 17.11 1.13
N MET A 91 -1.97 18.13 1.50
CA MET A 91 -1.69 19.03 2.61
C MET A 91 -0.28 19.62 2.57
N THR A 92 -0.08 20.63 1.77
CA THR A 92 1.18 21.34 1.58
C THR A 92 1.85 21.65 2.91
N GLY A 93 2.99 21.00 3.18
CA GLY A 93 3.86 21.28 4.33
C GLY A 93 3.51 20.56 5.65
N ASP A 94 2.37 19.85 5.79
CA ASP A 94 2.04 19.12 7.02
C ASP A 94 1.97 17.60 6.79
N THR A 95 3.15 17.00 6.68
CA THR A 95 3.30 15.55 6.55
C THR A 95 2.71 14.77 7.72
N LYS A 96 2.76 15.35 8.94
CA LYS A 96 2.25 14.71 10.15
C LYS A 96 0.74 14.54 10.13
N THR A 97 0.03 15.56 9.69
CA THR A 97 -1.43 15.52 9.57
C THR A 97 -1.85 14.53 8.48
N ALA A 98 -1.15 14.50 7.34
CA ALA A 98 -1.40 13.52 6.29
C ALA A 98 -1.25 12.08 6.81
N LEU A 99 -0.15 11.79 7.52
CA LEU A 99 0.15 10.46 8.04
C LEU A 99 -0.88 9.94 9.03
N LYS A 100 -1.43 10.80 9.87
CA LYS A 100 -2.33 10.41 10.97
C LYS A 100 -3.79 10.28 10.58
N ASN A 101 -4.19 10.87 9.47
CA ASN A 101 -5.62 10.97 9.14
C ASN A 101 -6.05 10.07 7.98
N ILE A 102 -5.11 9.50 7.23
CA ILE A 102 -5.45 8.61 6.11
C ILE A 102 -5.36 7.15 6.57
N PRO A 103 -6.43 6.36 6.40
CA PRO A 103 -6.40 4.94 6.73
C PRO A 103 -5.45 4.17 5.82
N SER A 104 -4.65 3.27 6.39
CA SER A 104 -3.76 2.40 5.61
C SER A 104 -4.50 1.45 4.67
N SER A 105 -5.77 1.15 5.00
CA SER A 105 -6.62 0.22 4.25
C SER A 105 -6.93 0.69 2.82
N VAL A 106 -6.91 2.00 2.57
CA VAL A 106 -7.17 2.55 1.23
C VAL A 106 -5.96 2.55 0.32
N ILE A 107 -4.76 2.30 0.86
CA ILE A 107 -3.52 2.32 0.11
C ILE A 107 -3.27 0.97 -0.57
N ASN A 108 -2.88 1.02 -1.83
CA ASN A 108 -2.48 -0.13 -2.63
C ASN A 108 -0.96 -0.27 -2.71
N LYS A 109 -0.28 0.82 -3.02
CA LYS A 109 1.18 0.86 -3.18
C LYS A 109 1.73 2.19 -2.70
N ILE A 110 3.01 2.17 -2.33
CA ILE A 110 3.74 3.37 -1.93
C ILE A 110 4.98 3.44 -2.81
N LYS A 111 5.22 4.59 -3.40
CA LYS A 111 6.42 4.85 -4.19
C LYS A 111 7.29 5.86 -3.44
N ALA A 112 8.57 5.57 -3.32
CA ALA A 112 9.57 6.51 -2.82
C ALA A 112 10.57 6.79 -3.93
N TYR A 113 10.71 8.04 -4.28
CA TYR A 113 11.60 8.48 -5.35
C TYR A 113 12.07 9.91 -5.12
N ASP A 114 13.18 10.25 -5.75
CA ASP A 114 13.68 11.61 -5.74
C ASP A 114 13.17 12.37 -6.97
N GLN A 115 12.82 13.62 -6.78
CA GLN A 115 12.42 14.52 -7.85
C GLN A 115 13.12 15.86 -7.68
N LYS A 116 13.29 16.58 -8.78
CA LYS A 116 13.83 17.93 -8.77
C LYS A 116 12.99 18.85 -7.88
N SER A 117 13.63 19.86 -7.32
CA SER A 117 12.97 20.87 -6.50
C SER A 117 11.78 21.52 -7.24
N ASP A 118 10.84 22.10 -6.51
CA ASP A 118 9.71 22.81 -7.12
C ASP A 118 10.20 24.04 -7.88
N MET A 119 11.29 24.67 -7.42
CA MET A 119 11.91 25.79 -8.11
C MET A 119 12.45 25.34 -9.48
N ALA A 120 13.18 24.22 -9.52
CA ALA A 120 13.72 23.68 -10.78
C ALA A 120 12.60 23.27 -11.76
N LYS A 121 11.46 22.80 -11.25
CA LYS A 121 10.29 22.47 -12.10
C LYS A 121 9.64 23.70 -12.71
N VAL A 122 9.53 24.79 -11.95
CA VAL A 122 8.88 26.02 -12.41
C VAL A 122 9.79 26.82 -13.33
N THR A 123 11.07 26.93 -12.99
CA THR A 123 12.03 27.74 -13.75
C THR A 123 12.64 27.00 -14.93
N GLY A 124 12.60 25.67 -14.92
CA GLY A 124 13.31 24.82 -15.88
C GLY A 124 14.82 24.78 -15.70
N ILE A 125 15.35 25.45 -14.67
CA ILE A 125 16.77 25.50 -14.35
C ILE A 125 17.03 24.49 -13.23
N ASP A 126 17.99 23.60 -13.47
CA ASP A 126 18.40 22.62 -12.46
C ASP A 126 19.21 23.34 -11.38
N ASP A 127 18.67 23.34 -10.15
CA ASP A 127 19.32 23.93 -8.98
C ASP A 127 20.21 22.92 -8.23
N GLY A 128 20.26 21.67 -8.72
CA GLY A 128 21.01 20.58 -8.08
C GLY A 128 20.37 20.06 -6.79
N GLU A 129 19.16 20.57 -6.42
CA GLU A 129 18.44 20.09 -5.25
C GLU A 129 17.42 19.01 -5.63
N GLU A 130 17.50 17.87 -4.96
CA GLU A 130 16.54 16.79 -5.07
C GLU A 130 15.69 16.71 -3.81
N GLN A 131 14.42 16.45 -3.99
CA GLN A 131 13.45 16.24 -2.92
C GLN A 131 12.97 14.81 -2.94
N THR A 132 13.15 14.10 -1.82
CA THR A 132 12.59 12.76 -1.68
C THR A 132 11.09 12.85 -1.43
N VAL A 133 10.34 12.12 -2.22
CA VAL A 133 8.87 12.12 -2.24
C VAL A 133 8.35 10.74 -1.91
N LEU A 134 7.29 10.69 -1.09
CA LEU A 134 6.45 9.53 -0.89
C LEU A 134 5.11 9.72 -1.59
N ASP A 135 4.82 8.90 -2.59
CA ASP A 135 3.55 8.88 -3.30
C ASP A 135 2.73 7.65 -2.89
N PHE A 136 1.59 7.88 -2.29
CA PHE A 136 0.66 6.85 -1.85
C PHE A 136 -0.40 6.61 -2.91
N GLY A 137 -0.26 5.53 -3.67
CA GLY A 137 -1.26 5.10 -4.65
C GLY A 137 -2.45 4.43 -3.96
N MET A 138 -3.63 4.94 -4.21
CA MET A 138 -4.87 4.42 -3.63
C MET A 138 -5.36 3.16 -4.38
N LYS A 139 -6.20 2.37 -3.71
CA LYS A 139 -6.90 1.26 -4.33
C LYS A 139 -7.92 1.77 -5.35
N ALA A 140 -8.12 1.02 -6.42
CA ALA A 140 -9.11 1.36 -7.43
C ALA A 140 -10.50 1.58 -6.81
N GLY A 141 -11.14 2.68 -7.16
CA GLY A 141 -12.45 3.06 -6.63
C GLY A 141 -12.43 3.76 -5.26
N MET A 142 -11.27 3.89 -4.62
CA MET A 142 -11.10 4.59 -3.34
C MET A 142 -10.48 5.99 -3.48
N ASN A 143 -10.39 6.50 -4.69
CA ASN A 143 -9.90 7.84 -4.99
C ASN A 143 -10.93 8.95 -4.73
N LYS A 144 -12.12 8.57 -4.23
CA LYS A 144 -13.18 9.48 -3.79
C LYS A 144 -13.66 9.05 -2.43
N GLY A 145 -13.69 9.96 -1.48
CA GLY A 145 -14.13 9.63 -0.14
C GLY A 145 -14.03 10.80 0.81
N SER A 146 -14.53 10.57 2.01
CA SER A 146 -14.35 11.47 3.14
C SER A 146 -13.60 10.73 4.24
N PHE A 147 -12.79 11.44 4.96
CA PHE A 147 -12.14 10.95 6.17
C PHE A 147 -12.41 11.93 7.30
N GLY A 148 -12.43 11.43 8.52
CA GLY A 148 -12.58 12.26 9.69
C GLY A 148 -12.06 11.54 10.91
N ASN A 149 -11.54 12.31 11.85
CA ASN A 149 -11.14 11.88 13.16
C ASN A 149 -11.76 12.81 14.21
N ILE A 150 -12.29 12.22 15.27
CA ILE A 150 -12.84 12.95 16.41
C ILE A 150 -12.15 12.41 17.65
N ASP A 151 -11.38 13.26 18.31
CA ASP A 151 -10.73 12.95 19.57
C ASP A 151 -11.48 13.67 20.69
N LEU A 152 -12.02 12.90 21.62
CA LEU A 152 -12.68 13.41 22.81
C LEU A 152 -11.89 12.98 24.04
N ALA A 153 -11.45 13.94 24.82
CA ALA A 153 -10.75 13.67 26.08
C ALA A 153 -11.48 14.36 27.26
N ILE A 154 -11.72 13.58 28.29
CA ILE A 154 -12.31 14.05 29.54
C ILE A 154 -11.27 13.88 30.64
N GLY A 155 -10.93 14.99 31.31
CA GLY A 155 -10.00 15.00 32.42
C GLY A 155 -10.68 15.27 33.76
N SER A 156 -9.98 15.03 34.86
CA SER A 156 -10.40 15.45 36.18
C SER A 156 -10.54 16.99 36.28
N LEU A 157 -11.33 17.48 37.19
CA LEU A 157 -11.56 18.90 37.38
C LEU A 157 -12.35 19.61 36.25
N ARG A 158 -13.32 18.91 35.63
CA ARG A 158 -14.18 19.46 34.55
C ARG A 158 -13.39 19.98 33.36
N ARG A 159 -12.22 19.39 33.08
CA ARG A 159 -11.47 19.69 31.87
C ARG A 159 -11.95 18.73 30.76
N TYR A 160 -12.25 19.29 29.63
CA TYR A 160 -12.54 18.53 28.40
C TYR A 160 -11.68 19.08 27.28
N ALA A 161 -11.31 18.22 26.38
CA ALA A 161 -10.69 18.60 25.14
C ALA A 161 -11.38 17.86 24.02
N GLU A 162 -11.74 18.57 22.99
CA GLU A 162 -12.34 18.00 21.78
C GLU A 162 -11.53 18.48 20.58
N LYS A 163 -11.24 17.56 19.70
CA LYS A 163 -10.59 17.84 18.44
C LYS A 163 -11.30 17.05 17.36
N ALA A 164 -11.80 17.74 16.36
CA ALA A 164 -12.37 17.12 15.18
C ALA A 164 -11.61 17.59 13.95
N MET A 165 -11.29 16.66 13.06
CA MET A 165 -10.72 16.94 11.77
C MET A 165 -11.42 16.08 10.75
N GLY A 166 -11.71 16.63 9.59
CA GLY A 166 -12.29 15.91 8.48
C GLY A 166 -11.97 16.57 7.17
N GLY A 167 -12.02 15.76 6.11
CA GLY A 167 -11.81 16.24 4.76
C GLY A 167 -12.47 15.30 3.76
N TRP A 168 -12.59 15.74 2.55
CA TRP A 168 -13.00 14.89 1.43
C TRP A 168 -11.97 15.00 0.32
N PHE A 169 -11.84 13.95 -0.44
CA PHE A 169 -11.03 13.93 -1.65
C PHE A 169 -11.88 13.42 -2.81
N ASN A 170 -11.67 14.05 -3.96
CA ASN A 170 -12.35 13.72 -5.20
C ASN A 170 -11.27 13.65 -6.29
N GLY A 171 -10.91 12.41 -6.66
CA GLY A 171 -9.77 12.07 -7.49
C GLY A 171 -9.70 12.77 -8.84
#